data_4a4a3b574552cb3c1b3e7a88f7918207
#
_entry.id   4a4a3b574552cb3c1b3e7a88f7918207
#
_cell.length_a   1.000
_cell.length_b   1.000
_cell.length_c   1.000
_cell.angle_alpha   90.00
_cell.angle_beta   90.00
_cell.angle_gamma   90.00
#
_symmetry.space_group_name_H-M   'P 1'
#
loop_
_entity.id
_entity.type
_entity.pdbx_description
1 polymer ?
#
loop_
_entity_poly.entity_id
_entity_poly.type
_entity_poly.pdbx_seq_one_letter_code
_entity_poly.pdbx_strand_id
1 'polypeptide(L)'
;MVCLLVIIRKEVIRVKAIRIFGRSIRDAFKSITRNFSLSMASILCDMITLIIVSVAIIIAVNVNNATRSIEKEMNIVVYINKNASEEDSNNAYLEIKNIKGVSKVTYKSKEEWKTQMSEYSDTFSTMLNYLTENPLMDSCTVYVDDIKNISNVADEIKKVPNIQTVKFGET
;
A
#
# COMPACT_ATOMS: atom_id res chain seq x y z
N MET A 1 34.49 -42.47 39.17
CA MET A 1 35.27 -41.37 39.78
C MET A 1 35.42 -40.16 38.86
N VAL A 2 35.72 -40.33 37.56
CA VAL A 2 35.90 -39.23 36.60
C VAL A 2 34.60 -38.42 36.34
N CYS A 3 33.44 -39.09 36.28
CA CYS A 3 32.14 -38.43 36.00
C CYS A 3 31.72 -37.45 37.13
N LEU A 4 31.99 -37.81 38.39
CA LEU A 4 31.67 -36.97 39.53
C LEU A 4 32.53 -35.67 39.54
N LEU A 5 33.80 -35.77 39.17
CA LEU A 5 34.71 -34.63 39.05
C LEU A 5 34.27 -33.64 37.94
N VAL A 6 33.74 -34.11 36.84
CA VAL A 6 33.24 -33.25 35.74
C VAL A 6 31.98 -32.49 36.15
N ILE A 7 31.08 -33.11 36.92
CA ILE A 7 29.85 -32.47 37.41
C ILE A 7 30.18 -31.39 38.45
N ILE A 8 31.07 -31.70 39.40
CA ILE A 8 31.49 -30.72 40.42
C ILE A 8 32.20 -29.54 39.75
N ARG A 9 33.02 -29.77 38.71
CA ARG A 9 33.70 -28.72 37.97
C ARG A 9 32.74 -27.80 37.25
N LYS A 10 31.66 -28.33 36.63
CA LYS A 10 30.60 -27.53 35.96
C LYS A 10 29.85 -26.65 36.94
N GLU A 11 29.48 -27.16 38.12
CA GLU A 11 28.77 -26.39 39.13
C GLU A 11 29.65 -25.26 39.73
N VAL A 12 30.91 -25.53 39.98
CA VAL A 12 31.87 -24.55 40.49
C VAL A 12 32.07 -23.43 39.44
N ILE A 13 32.13 -23.76 38.15
CA ILE A 13 32.25 -22.76 37.08
C ILE A 13 30.98 -21.88 37.00
N ARG A 14 29.79 -22.50 37.13
CA ARG A 14 28.51 -21.79 37.08
C ARG A 14 28.36 -20.80 38.24
N VAL A 15 28.70 -21.21 39.46
CA VAL A 15 28.65 -20.35 40.66
C VAL A 15 29.66 -19.22 40.56
N LYS A 16 30.88 -19.49 40.06
CA LYS A 16 31.87 -18.43 39.78
C LYS A 16 31.39 -17.41 38.76
N ALA A 17 30.77 -17.90 37.66
CA ALA A 17 30.23 -17.01 36.61
C ALA A 17 29.15 -16.07 37.17
N ILE A 18 28.21 -16.58 37.94
CA ILE A 18 27.15 -15.78 38.59
C ILE A 18 27.75 -14.73 39.53
N ARG A 19 28.75 -15.10 40.32
CA ARG A 19 29.42 -14.19 41.29
C ARG A 19 30.22 -13.10 40.55
N ILE A 20 30.88 -13.44 39.45
CA ILE A 20 31.61 -12.48 38.60
C ILE A 20 30.59 -11.51 37.96
N PHE A 21 29.50 -12.02 37.41
CA PHE A 21 28.45 -11.19 36.83
C PHE A 21 27.84 -10.21 37.83
N GLY A 22 27.52 -10.65 39.03
CA GLY A 22 27.03 -9.76 40.09
C GLY A 22 28.02 -8.66 40.51
N ARG A 23 29.33 -8.98 40.55
CA ARG A 23 30.38 -7.96 40.80
C ARG A 23 30.46 -6.99 39.60
N SER A 24 30.47 -7.48 38.39
CA SER A 24 30.55 -6.64 37.18
C SER A 24 29.40 -5.63 37.14
N ILE A 25 28.16 -6.06 37.43
CA ILE A 25 27.01 -5.16 37.52
C ILE A 25 27.21 -4.08 38.57
N ARG A 26 27.62 -4.45 39.79
CA ARG A 26 27.87 -3.51 40.87
C ARG A 26 28.97 -2.51 40.54
N ASP A 27 30.06 -2.99 39.91
CA ASP A 27 31.20 -2.15 39.54
C ASP A 27 30.82 -1.21 38.37
N ALA A 28 29.95 -1.66 37.43
CA ALA A 28 29.37 -0.81 36.41
C ALA A 28 28.55 0.34 37.00
N PHE A 29 27.63 0.04 37.91
CA PHE A 29 26.85 1.08 38.60
C PHE A 29 27.74 2.08 39.35
N LYS A 30 28.78 1.61 40.08
CA LYS A 30 29.72 2.46 40.75
C LYS A 30 30.55 3.32 39.79
N SER A 31 30.87 2.80 38.60
CA SER A 31 31.58 3.56 37.59
C SER A 31 30.70 4.66 36.99
N ILE A 32 29.41 4.37 36.76
CA ILE A 32 28.42 5.35 36.25
C ILE A 32 28.28 6.52 37.27
N THR A 33 28.12 6.22 38.53
CA THR A 33 27.98 7.26 39.58
C THR A 33 29.24 8.09 39.77
N ARG A 34 30.42 7.47 39.62
CA ARG A 34 31.70 8.18 39.73
C ARG A 34 31.98 9.12 38.55
N ASN A 35 31.51 8.75 37.34
CA ASN A 35 31.67 9.53 36.11
C ASN A 35 30.32 9.95 35.56
N PHE A 36 29.47 10.51 36.41
CA PHE A 36 28.07 10.81 36.08
C PHE A 36 27.92 11.66 34.82
N SER A 37 28.71 12.71 34.70
CA SER A 37 28.65 13.62 33.55
C SER A 37 28.92 12.91 32.20
N LEU A 38 29.95 12.06 32.16
CA LEU A 38 30.32 11.32 30.95
C LEU A 38 29.29 10.24 30.61
N SER A 39 28.80 9.55 31.66
CA SER A 39 27.77 8.52 31.49
C SER A 39 26.44 9.11 31.00
N MET A 40 26.05 10.28 31.52
CA MET A 40 24.85 10.99 31.04
C MET A 40 25.00 11.43 29.59
N ALA A 41 26.16 11.94 29.19
CA ALA A 41 26.41 12.30 27.79
C ALA A 41 26.25 11.10 26.86
N SER A 42 26.80 9.94 27.22
CA SER A 42 26.66 8.71 26.44
C SER A 42 25.19 8.25 26.31
N ILE A 43 24.47 8.24 27.46
CA ILE A 43 23.04 7.85 27.46
C ILE A 43 22.20 8.79 26.58
N LEU A 44 22.45 10.10 26.65
CA LEU A 44 21.75 11.08 25.80
C LEU A 44 22.04 10.87 24.31
N CYS A 45 23.30 10.59 23.94
CA CYS A 45 23.65 10.24 22.58
C CYS A 45 22.91 9.00 22.09
N ASP A 46 22.89 7.95 22.89
CA ASP A 46 22.17 6.70 22.56
C ASP A 46 20.67 6.94 22.41
N MET A 47 20.07 7.72 23.34
CA MET A 47 18.65 8.08 23.25
C MET A 47 18.32 8.85 21.95
N ILE A 48 19.11 9.86 21.62
CA ILE A 48 18.90 10.64 20.39
C ILE A 48 19.01 9.74 19.17
N THR A 49 20.03 8.88 19.13
CA THR A 49 20.23 7.94 18.01
C THR A 49 19.05 6.99 17.86
N LEU A 50 18.55 6.41 18.96
CA LEU A 50 17.39 5.53 18.93
C LEU A 50 16.11 6.25 18.49
N ILE A 51 15.91 7.49 18.90
CA ILE A 51 14.77 8.32 18.46
C ILE A 51 14.85 8.54 16.94
N ILE A 52 16.02 8.93 16.42
CA ILE A 52 16.19 9.18 14.97
C ILE A 52 15.93 7.90 14.18
N VAL A 53 16.49 6.77 14.60
CA VAL A 53 16.27 5.47 13.94
C VAL A 53 14.79 5.07 13.97
N SER A 54 14.13 5.26 15.11
CA SER A 54 12.70 4.94 15.27
C SER A 54 11.83 5.80 14.33
N VAL A 55 12.10 7.09 14.26
CA VAL A 55 11.39 8.01 13.35
C VAL A 55 11.63 7.61 11.88
N ALA A 56 12.87 7.28 11.52
CA ALA A 56 13.20 6.83 10.18
C ALA A 56 12.43 5.55 9.78
N ILE A 57 12.32 4.57 10.68
CA ILE A 57 11.55 3.35 10.45
C ILE A 57 10.06 3.67 10.28
N ILE A 58 9.49 4.52 11.14
CA ILE A 58 8.09 4.92 11.04
C ILE A 58 7.81 5.59 9.69
N ILE A 59 8.65 6.51 9.27
CA ILE A 59 8.51 7.19 7.97
C ILE A 59 8.60 6.16 6.83
N ALA A 60 9.59 5.27 6.85
CA ALA A 60 9.77 4.26 5.80
C ALA A 60 8.55 3.35 5.66
N VAL A 61 7.97 2.88 6.77
CA VAL A 61 6.76 2.04 6.76
C VAL A 61 5.54 2.82 6.26
N ASN A 62 5.37 4.07 6.70
CA ASN A 62 4.24 4.89 6.26
C ASN A 62 4.32 5.25 4.78
N VAL A 63 5.50 5.61 4.26
CA VAL A 63 5.71 5.87 2.83
C VAL A 63 5.41 4.63 2.00
N ASN A 64 5.89 3.45 2.42
CA ASN A 64 5.60 2.21 1.71
C ASN A 64 4.10 1.87 1.69
N ASN A 65 3.39 2.09 2.79
CA ASN A 65 1.94 1.88 2.85
C ASN A 65 1.18 2.90 2.00
N ALA A 66 1.58 4.17 2.02
CA ALA A 66 0.98 5.22 1.19
C ALA A 66 1.18 4.91 -0.31
N THR A 67 2.38 4.52 -0.72
CA THR A 67 2.67 4.12 -2.11
C THR A 67 1.80 2.97 -2.56
N ARG A 68 1.65 1.93 -1.73
CA ARG A 68 0.77 0.79 -2.04
C ARG A 68 -0.72 1.16 -2.13
N SER A 69 -1.17 2.15 -1.34
CA SER A 69 -2.54 2.66 -1.44
C SER A 69 -2.76 3.37 -2.78
N ILE A 70 -1.85 4.24 -3.17
CA ILE A 70 -1.91 4.96 -4.46
C ILE A 70 -1.87 3.98 -5.63
N GLU A 71 -1.00 2.97 -5.57
CA GLU A 71 -0.93 1.93 -6.60
C GLU A 71 -2.25 1.17 -6.78
N LYS A 72 -3.01 0.95 -5.71
CA LYS A 72 -4.33 0.29 -5.76
C LYS A 72 -5.44 1.18 -6.31
N GLU A 73 -5.30 2.49 -6.19
CA GLU A 73 -6.28 3.46 -6.68
C GLU A 73 -6.08 3.82 -8.15
N MET A 74 -4.89 3.56 -8.72
CA MET A 74 -4.65 3.79 -10.14
C MET A 74 -5.40 2.76 -10.98
N ASN A 75 -6.38 3.25 -11.72
CA ASN A 75 -7.19 2.48 -12.63
C ASN A 75 -7.19 3.11 -14.03
N ILE A 76 -7.59 2.33 -15.02
CA ILE A 76 -7.84 2.78 -16.37
C ILE A 76 -9.35 2.95 -16.51
N VAL A 77 -9.79 4.15 -16.84
CA VAL A 77 -11.20 4.40 -17.16
C VAL A 77 -11.36 4.38 -18.67
N VAL A 78 -12.18 3.46 -19.12
CA VAL A 78 -12.47 3.22 -20.53
C VAL A 78 -13.90 3.66 -20.81
N TYR A 79 -14.08 4.56 -21.77
CA TYR A 79 -15.40 4.97 -22.24
C TYR A 79 -15.72 4.26 -23.55
N ILE A 80 -16.88 3.61 -23.58
CA ILE A 80 -17.40 2.92 -24.76
C ILE A 80 -18.12 3.92 -25.63
N ASN A 81 -18.11 3.69 -26.92
CA ASN A 81 -18.75 4.59 -27.88
C ASN A 81 -20.24 4.74 -27.57
N LYS A 82 -20.74 5.98 -27.59
CA LYS A 82 -22.13 6.32 -27.29
C LYS A 82 -23.13 5.55 -28.15
N ASN A 83 -22.76 5.23 -29.41
CA ASN A 83 -23.60 4.54 -30.38
C ASN A 83 -23.45 3.01 -30.33
N ALA A 84 -22.63 2.47 -29.40
CA ALA A 84 -22.48 1.04 -29.24
C ALA A 84 -23.81 0.43 -28.73
N SER A 85 -24.15 -0.73 -29.25
CA SER A 85 -25.28 -1.50 -28.73
C SER A 85 -24.92 -2.11 -27.38
N GLU A 86 -25.92 -2.58 -26.64
CA GLU A 86 -25.72 -3.28 -25.37
C GLU A 86 -24.85 -4.53 -25.53
N GLU A 87 -25.01 -5.21 -26.68
CA GLU A 87 -24.20 -6.37 -27.06
C GLU A 87 -22.76 -5.99 -27.35
N ASP A 88 -22.51 -4.87 -28.05
CA ASP A 88 -21.16 -4.34 -28.29
C ASP A 88 -20.46 -3.93 -26.98
N SER A 89 -21.20 -3.30 -26.10
CA SER A 89 -20.69 -2.89 -24.78
C SER A 89 -20.28 -4.12 -23.94
N ASN A 90 -21.10 -5.18 -23.96
CA ASN A 90 -20.79 -6.41 -23.25
C ASN A 90 -19.61 -7.17 -23.87
N ASN A 91 -19.51 -7.19 -25.22
CA ASN A 91 -18.38 -7.78 -25.91
C ASN A 91 -17.07 -7.03 -25.57
N ALA A 92 -17.09 -5.70 -25.59
CA ALA A 92 -15.95 -4.89 -25.21
C ALA A 92 -15.53 -5.15 -23.74
N TYR A 93 -16.49 -5.28 -22.81
CA TYR A 93 -16.22 -5.66 -21.42
C TYR A 93 -15.53 -7.03 -21.32
N LEU A 94 -16.00 -8.03 -22.05
CA LEU A 94 -15.43 -9.38 -22.04
C LEU A 94 -14.02 -9.40 -22.65
N GLU A 95 -13.79 -8.67 -23.73
CA GLU A 95 -12.46 -8.54 -24.33
C GLU A 95 -11.47 -7.87 -23.37
N ILE A 96 -11.86 -6.75 -22.76
CA ILE A 96 -11.02 -6.03 -21.78
C ILE A 96 -10.67 -6.95 -20.59
N LYS A 97 -11.64 -7.73 -20.11
CA LYS A 97 -11.44 -8.65 -18.99
C LYS A 97 -10.42 -9.75 -19.29
N ASN A 98 -10.26 -10.14 -20.54
CA ASN A 98 -9.33 -11.18 -20.97
C ASN A 98 -7.93 -10.66 -21.30
N ILE A 99 -7.69 -9.34 -21.24
CA ILE A 99 -6.38 -8.75 -21.48
C ILE A 99 -5.43 -9.14 -20.35
N LYS A 100 -4.23 -9.58 -20.71
CA LYS A 100 -3.19 -9.96 -19.77
C LYS A 100 -2.74 -8.76 -18.93
N GLY A 101 -2.76 -8.91 -17.61
CA GLY A 101 -2.40 -7.85 -16.65
C GLY A 101 -3.59 -7.07 -16.10
N VAL A 102 -4.81 -7.44 -16.53
CA VAL A 102 -6.05 -6.93 -15.94
C VAL A 102 -6.44 -7.79 -14.75
N SER A 103 -6.58 -7.18 -13.59
CA SER A 103 -6.97 -7.86 -12.35
C SER A 103 -8.47 -7.87 -12.13
N LYS A 104 -9.12 -6.76 -12.40
CA LYS A 104 -10.57 -6.59 -12.24
C LYS A 104 -11.11 -5.57 -13.23
N VAL A 105 -12.30 -5.82 -13.74
CA VAL A 105 -13.05 -4.84 -14.53
C VAL A 105 -14.40 -4.61 -13.89
N THR A 106 -14.78 -3.36 -13.71
CA THR A 106 -16.11 -2.96 -13.25
C THR A 106 -16.79 -2.19 -14.38
N TYR A 107 -17.85 -2.75 -14.91
CA TYR A 107 -18.69 -2.10 -15.89
C TYR A 107 -19.72 -1.21 -15.22
N LYS A 108 -20.00 -0.07 -15.81
CA LYS A 108 -21.01 0.87 -15.37
C LYS A 108 -21.74 1.45 -16.57
N SER A 109 -23.04 1.23 -16.62
CA SER A 109 -23.88 1.71 -17.72
C SER A 109 -24.12 3.23 -17.62
N LYS A 110 -24.47 3.85 -18.73
CA LYS A 110 -24.87 5.26 -18.79
C LYS A 110 -26.11 5.56 -17.93
N GLU A 111 -26.99 4.59 -17.70
CA GLU A 111 -28.16 4.69 -16.85
C GLU A 111 -27.76 4.67 -15.37
N GLU A 112 -26.85 3.78 -14.98
CA GLU A 112 -26.29 3.76 -13.62
C GLU A 112 -25.51 5.04 -13.31
N TRP A 113 -24.76 5.57 -14.28
CA TRP A 113 -24.12 6.87 -14.14
C TRP A 113 -25.12 7.98 -13.92
N LYS A 114 -26.20 8.01 -14.72
CA LYS A 114 -27.27 8.99 -14.59
C LYS A 114 -27.90 8.96 -13.21
N THR A 115 -28.23 7.77 -12.71
CA THR A 115 -28.82 7.57 -11.39
C THR A 115 -27.89 8.08 -10.28
N GLN A 116 -26.65 7.66 -10.30
CA GLN A 116 -25.66 8.06 -9.29
C GLN A 116 -25.40 9.57 -9.28
N MET A 117 -25.28 10.18 -10.45
CA MET A 117 -25.07 11.62 -10.55
C MET A 117 -26.29 12.42 -10.11
N SER A 118 -27.50 11.89 -10.34
CA SER A 118 -28.74 12.50 -9.88
C SER A 118 -28.87 12.47 -8.34
N GLU A 119 -28.36 11.43 -7.70
CA GLU A 119 -28.32 11.32 -6.23
C GLU A 119 -27.27 12.26 -5.62
N TYR A 120 -26.20 12.57 -6.36
CA TYR A 120 -25.09 13.38 -5.85
C TYR A 120 -25.39 14.88 -5.85
N SER A 121 -26.27 15.38 -6.75
CA SER A 121 -26.59 16.80 -6.90
C SER A 121 -27.94 17.02 -7.54
N ASP A 122 -28.82 17.74 -6.86
CA ASP A 122 -30.12 18.19 -7.37
C ASP A 122 -29.97 19.07 -8.62
N THR A 123 -28.91 19.86 -8.69
CA THR A 123 -28.61 20.72 -9.84
C THR A 123 -28.28 19.86 -11.07
N PHE A 124 -27.54 18.78 -10.88
CA PHE A 124 -27.15 17.88 -11.97
C PHE A 124 -28.38 17.06 -12.44
N SER A 125 -29.22 16.62 -11.52
CA SER A 125 -30.48 15.95 -11.82
C SER A 125 -31.39 16.83 -12.67
N THR A 126 -31.52 18.10 -12.30
CA THR A 126 -32.32 19.07 -13.05
C THR A 126 -31.73 19.29 -14.46
N MET A 127 -30.42 19.44 -14.59
CA MET A 127 -29.74 19.60 -15.86
C MET A 127 -29.92 18.40 -16.80
N LEU A 128 -29.77 17.19 -16.27
CA LEU A 128 -29.98 15.96 -17.04
C LEU A 128 -31.42 15.79 -17.56
N ASN A 129 -32.40 16.28 -16.81
CA ASN A 129 -33.82 16.23 -17.20
C ASN A 129 -34.19 17.22 -18.33
N TYR A 130 -33.38 18.26 -18.54
CA TYR A 130 -33.56 19.17 -19.67
C TYR A 130 -32.93 18.66 -20.97
N LEU A 131 -32.08 17.62 -20.92
CA LEU A 131 -31.45 17.05 -22.09
C LEU A 131 -32.37 16.00 -22.74
N THR A 132 -32.56 16.11 -24.02
CA THR A 132 -33.39 15.20 -24.83
C THR A 132 -32.78 13.81 -24.92
N GLU A 133 -31.46 13.72 -24.84
CA GLU A 133 -30.70 12.46 -24.87
C GLU A 133 -29.73 12.39 -23.69
N ASN A 134 -29.48 11.18 -23.18
CA ASN A 134 -28.47 10.94 -22.16
C ASN A 134 -27.05 11.22 -22.74
N PRO A 135 -26.32 12.25 -22.26
CA PRO A 135 -24.99 12.57 -22.78
C PRO A 135 -23.90 11.61 -22.24
N LEU A 136 -24.25 10.78 -21.27
CA LEU A 136 -23.30 9.88 -20.61
C LEU A 136 -23.01 8.67 -21.48
N MET A 137 -21.85 8.07 -21.26
CA MET A 137 -21.37 6.88 -21.95
C MET A 137 -21.21 5.72 -21.00
N ASP A 138 -21.36 4.52 -21.50
CA ASP A 138 -20.97 3.32 -20.76
C ASP A 138 -19.46 3.37 -20.47
N SER A 139 -19.08 2.90 -19.33
CA SER A 139 -17.68 2.90 -18.93
C SER A 139 -17.24 1.62 -18.26
N CYS A 140 -15.98 1.28 -18.46
CA CYS A 140 -15.31 0.21 -17.72
C CYS A 140 -14.18 0.80 -16.88
N THR A 141 -14.20 0.55 -15.58
CA THR A 141 -13.06 0.82 -14.71
C THR A 141 -12.23 -0.44 -14.61
N VAL A 142 -11.01 -0.37 -15.11
CA VAL A 142 -10.08 -1.49 -15.23
C VAL A 142 -8.96 -1.32 -14.21
N TYR A 143 -8.80 -2.31 -13.35
CA TYR A 143 -7.71 -2.40 -12.38
C TYR A 143 -6.63 -3.31 -12.94
N VAL A 144 -5.38 -2.89 -12.83
CA VAL A 144 -4.22 -3.65 -13.30
C VAL A 144 -3.52 -4.36 -12.14
N ASP A 145 -2.89 -5.51 -12.43
CA ASP A 145 -2.13 -6.25 -11.43
C ASP A 145 -0.85 -5.52 -11.02
N ASP A 146 -0.17 -4.89 -11.98
CA ASP A 146 1.06 -4.13 -11.76
C ASP A 146 0.97 -2.79 -12.49
N ILE A 147 1.10 -1.71 -11.72
CA ILE A 147 1.03 -0.34 -12.22
C ILE A 147 2.09 -0.03 -13.29
N LYS A 148 3.23 -0.70 -13.25
CA LYS A 148 4.30 -0.56 -14.25
C LYS A 148 3.85 -0.96 -15.65
N ASN A 149 2.81 -1.80 -15.73
CA ASN A 149 2.25 -2.29 -16.98
C ASN A 149 1.01 -1.50 -17.43
N ILE A 150 0.59 -0.47 -16.69
CA ILE A 150 -0.65 0.27 -16.97
C ILE A 150 -0.68 0.83 -18.39
N SER A 151 0.43 1.37 -18.90
CA SER A 151 0.54 1.90 -20.26
C SER A 151 0.36 0.81 -21.30
N ASN A 152 0.97 -0.35 -21.11
CA ASN A 152 0.86 -1.48 -22.04
C ASN A 152 -0.58 -2.01 -22.07
N VAL A 153 -1.21 -2.16 -20.90
CA VAL A 153 -2.62 -2.58 -20.79
C VAL A 153 -3.54 -1.55 -21.41
N ALA A 154 -3.31 -0.26 -21.20
CA ALA A 154 -4.09 0.80 -21.83
C ALA A 154 -3.97 0.78 -23.36
N ASP A 155 -2.79 0.51 -23.90
CA ASP A 155 -2.58 0.40 -25.35
C ASP A 155 -3.23 -0.84 -25.95
N GLU A 156 -3.31 -1.95 -25.22
CA GLU A 156 -4.09 -3.12 -25.64
C GLU A 156 -5.60 -2.83 -25.59
N ILE A 157 -6.08 -2.14 -24.58
CA ILE A 157 -7.50 -1.74 -24.47
C ILE A 157 -7.90 -0.83 -25.64
N LYS A 158 -7.05 0.09 -26.08
CA LYS A 158 -7.34 0.97 -27.23
C LYS A 158 -7.57 0.21 -28.54
N LYS A 159 -7.11 -1.03 -28.66
CA LYS A 159 -7.32 -1.87 -29.85
C LYS A 159 -8.66 -2.58 -29.85
N VAL A 160 -9.35 -2.62 -28.71
CA VAL A 160 -10.67 -3.25 -28.58
C VAL A 160 -11.69 -2.43 -29.37
N PRO A 161 -12.56 -3.05 -30.16
CA PRO A 161 -13.61 -2.37 -30.90
C PRO A 161 -14.56 -1.58 -30.02
N ASN A 162 -15.14 -0.52 -30.55
CA ASN A 162 -16.13 0.32 -29.88
C ASN A 162 -15.61 1.09 -28.65
N ILE A 163 -14.30 1.17 -28.42
CA ILE A 163 -13.72 2.05 -27.40
C ILE A 163 -13.58 3.46 -27.98
N GLN A 164 -14.11 4.45 -27.24
CA GLN A 164 -14.02 5.85 -27.64
C GLN A 164 -12.82 6.54 -26.99
N THR A 165 -12.59 6.33 -25.70
CA THR A 165 -11.52 7.00 -24.96
C THR A 165 -11.02 6.12 -23.84
N VAL A 166 -9.71 6.12 -23.64
CA VAL A 166 -9.02 5.44 -22.54
C VAL A 166 -8.28 6.49 -21.73
N LYS A 167 -8.63 6.65 -20.45
CA LYS A 167 -7.99 7.58 -19.51
C LYS A 167 -7.31 6.81 -18.37
N PHE A 168 -6.09 7.17 -18.05
CA PHE A 168 -5.35 6.64 -16.90
C PHE A 168 -4.35 7.69 -16.40
N GLY A 169 -4.12 7.72 -15.08
CA GLY A 169 -3.12 8.61 -14.48
C GLY A 169 -3.48 10.09 -14.44
N GLU A 170 -4.71 10.49 -14.80
CA GLU A 170 -5.24 11.85 -14.63
C GLU A 170 -6.23 11.83 -13.47
N THR A 171 -5.84 12.40 -12.34
CA THR A 171 -6.70 12.80 -11.22
C THR A 171 -6.86 14.29 -11.23
#